data_caf00302666988c5e750e1df95c4ebc3
#
_entry.id   caf00302666988c5e750e1df95c4ebc3
#
_cell.length_a   1.000
_cell.length_b   1.000
_cell.length_c   1.000
_cell.angle_alpha   90.00
_cell.angle_beta   90.00
_cell.angle_gamma   90.00
#
_symmetry.space_group_name_H-M   'P 1'
#
loop_
_entity.id
_entity.type
_entity.pdbx_description
1 polymer ?
#
loop_
_entity_poly.entity_id
_entity_poly.type
_entity_poly.pdbx_seq_one_letter_code
_entity_poly.pdbx_strand_id
1 'polypeptide(L)'
;MSANGTRVADAVRDTIYRSCLLLDDQKWEEFLGLCDKSFEYAIKAYSPEINYDMTYFSGNWKELKSMTDMLPKHNTDHSPLKRHATVYTVDVGKGGKSATAVTSLVVYQNMLDGINSHIDAGENHLFLVGRYIDKFKINGAGAKLVRREVRLETRRLDKGSHWII
;
A
#
# COMPACT_ATOMS: atom_id res chain seq x y z
N MET A 1 13.33 -19.33 -15.15
CA MET A 1 13.38 -19.26 -13.67
C MET A 1 13.50 -20.66 -13.10
N SER A 2 14.25 -20.84 -12.00
CA SER A 2 14.25 -22.12 -11.29
C SER A 2 12.90 -22.32 -10.56
N ALA A 3 12.50 -23.59 -10.30
CA ALA A 3 11.26 -23.89 -9.56
C ALA A 3 11.16 -23.16 -8.22
N ASN A 4 12.29 -22.94 -7.54
CA ASN A 4 12.35 -22.16 -6.30
C ASN A 4 12.09 -20.66 -6.55
N GLY A 5 12.59 -20.09 -7.64
CA GLY A 5 12.35 -18.70 -8.02
C GLY A 5 10.86 -18.42 -8.31
N THR A 6 10.18 -19.37 -8.94
CA THR A 6 8.74 -19.29 -9.21
C THR A 6 7.94 -19.28 -7.89
N ARG A 7 8.23 -20.20 -6.97
CA ARG A 7 7.57 -20.23 -5.65
C ARG A 7 7.74 -18.91 -4.86
N VAL A 8 8.95 -18.34 -4.89
CA VAL A 8 9.21 -17.04 -4.22
C VAL A 8 8.40 -15.94 -4.89
N ALA A 9 8.36 -15.88 -6.22
CA ALA A 9 7.59 -14.87 -6.93
C ALA A 9 6.09 -14.98 -6.64
N ASP A 10 5.55 -16.19 -6.53
CA ASP A 10 4.15 -16.43 -6.19
C ASP A 10 3.84 -16.00 -4.75
N ALA A 11 4.73 -16.32 -3.79
CA ALA A 11 4.58 -15.85 -2.40
C ALA A 11 4.61 -14.32 -2.29
N VAL A 12 5.41 -13.64 -3.10
CA VAL A 12 5.45 -12.16 -3.16
C VAL A 12 4.14 -11.62 -3.71
N ARG A 13 3.62 -12.17 -4.82
CA ARG A 13 2.33 -11.77 -5.40
C ARG A 13 1.18 -11.96 -4.40
N ASP A 14 1.13 -13.12 -3.74
CA ASP A 14 0.12 -13.41 -2.71
C ASP A 14 0.17 -12.37 -1.59
N THR A 15 1.37 -12.05 -1.10
CA THR A 15 1.54 -11.04 -0.05
C THR A 15 1.06 -9.65 -0.50
N ILE A 16 1.34 -9.24 -1.74
CA ILE A 16 0.87 -7.95 -2.28
C ILE A 16 -0.66 -7.91 -2.35
N TYR A 17 -1.29 -8.91 -2.98
CA TYR A 17 -2.75 -8.94 -3.12
C TYR A 17 -3.45 -9.06 -1.77
N ARG A 18 -2.92 -9.88 -0.86
CA ARG A 18 -3.44 -9.97 0.51
C ARG A 18 -3.32 -8.65 1.25
N SER A 19 -2.20 -7.91 1.06
CA SER A 19 -2.06 -6.58 1.66
C SER A 19 -3.14 -5.60 1.20
N CYS A 20 -3.51 -5.63 -0.09
CA CYS A 20 -4.58 -4.80 -0.63
C CYS A 20 -5.93 -5.15 0.02
N LEU A 21 -6.29 -6.43 0.11
CA LEU A 21 -7.53 -6.86 0.76
C LEU A 21 -7.60 -6.44 2.22
N LEU A 22 -6.52 -6.63 2.98
CA LEU A 22 -6.47 -6.26 4.40
C LEU A 22 -6.60 -4.74 4.61
N LEU A 23 -5.97 -3.95 3.75
CA LEU A 23 -6.09 -2.48 3.78
C LEU A 23 -7.49 -2.02 3.38
N ASP A 24 -8.12 -2.66 2.39
CA ASP A 24 -9.50 -2.38 1.96
C ASP A 24 -10.52 -2.71 3.04
N ASP A 25 -10.25 -3.74 3.83
CA ASP A 25 -11.08 -4.19 4.95
C ASP A 25 -10.71 -3.51 6.28
N GLN A 26 -9.76 -2.56 6.25
CA GLN A 26 -9.25 -1.84 7.44
C GLN A 26 -8.70 -2.79 8.55
N LYS A 27 -8.18 -3.95 8.15
CA LYS A 27 -7.56 -4.94 9.04
C LYS A 27 -6.08 -4.60 9.28
N TRP A 28 -5.86 -3.50 9.98
CA TRP A 28 -4.54 -2.88 10.16
C TRP A 28 -3.52 -3.80 10.84
N GLU A 29 -3.93 -4.52 11.87
CA GLU A 29 -3.04 -5.44 12.59
C GLU A 29 -2.60 -6.61 11.71
N GLU A 30 -3.54 -7.18 10.95
CA GLU A 30 -3.24 -8.26 10.02
C GLU A 30 -2.31 -7.78 8.88
N PHE A 31 -2.53 -6.56 8.37
CA PHE A 31 -1.62 -5.93 7.39
C PHE A 31 -0.21 -5.77 7.98
N LEU A 32 -0.08 -5.21 9.18
CA LEU A 32 1.21 -5.08 9.87
C LEU A 32 1.84 -6.45 10.18
N GLY A 33 1.03 -7.50 10.28
CA GLY A 33 1.47 -8.89 10.34
C GLY A 33 2.14 -9.40 9.07
N LEU A 34 1.85 -8.82 7.90
CA LEU A 34 2.57 -9.11 6.65
C LEU A 34 3.92 -8.39 6.56
N CYS A 35 4.12 -7.38 7.39
CA CYS A 35 5.34 -6.57 7.40
C CYS A 35 6.39 -7.16 8.36
N ASP A 36 7.66 -7.03 7.99
CA ASP A 36 8.78 -7.27 8.91
C ASP A 36 8.86 -6.13 9.95
N LYS A 37 9.46 -6.38 11.11
CA LYS A 37 9.64 -5.35 12.15
C LYS A 37 10.54 -4.19 11.71
N SER A 38 11.35 -4.40 10.68
CA SER A 38 12.18 -3.37 10.03
C SER A 38 11.44 -2.62 8.92
N PHE A 39 10.12 -2.78 8.79
CA PHE A 39 9.34 -2.21 7.70
C PHE A 39 9.43 -0.68 7.66
N GLU A 40 9.70 -0.17 6.47
CA GLU A 40 9.68 1.24 6.12
C GLU A 40 8.60 1.52 5.09
N TYR A 41 7.85 2.57 5.31
CA TYR A 41 6.76 2.99 4.44
C TYR A 41 6.92 4.45 4.04
N ALA A 42 6.63 4.77 2.78
CA ALA A 42 6.59 6.16 2.31
C ALA A 42 5.55 6.36 1.21
N ILE A 43 4.96 7.56 1.16
CA ILE A 43 4.15 8.05 0.04
C ILE A 43 4.90 9.21 -0.59
N LYS A 44 5.22 9.08 -1.87
CA LYS A 44 6.01 10.05 -2.63
C LYS A 44 5.39 10.39 -3.98
N ALA A 45 5.66 11.59 -4.44
CA ALA A 45 5.38 12.02 -5.81
C ALA A 45 6.56 12.82 -6.38
N TYR A 46 6.90 12.59 -7.63
CA TYR A 46 7.89 13.41 -8.31
C TYR A 46 7.27 14.73 -8.77
N SER A 47 7.93 15.84 -8.47
CA SER A 47 7.57 17.16 -8.98
C SER A 47 8.57 17.58 -10.06
N PRO A 48 8.17 17.65 -11.34
CA PRO A 48 9.05 18.10 -12.41
C PRO A 48 9.37 19.59 -12.32
N GLU A 49 8.52 20.37 -11.64
CA GLU A 49 8.72 21.83 -11.49
C GLU A 49 9.95 22.14 -10.63
N ILE A 50 10.21 21.34 -9.63
CA ILE A 50 11.38 21.48 -8.75
C ILE A 50 12.40 20.37 -8.96
N ASN A 51 12.15 19.45 -9.90
CA ASN A 51 12.99 18.28 -10.20
C ASN A 51 13.36 17.46 -8.97
N TYR A 52 12.36 17.20 -8.10
CA TYR A 52 12.56 16.55 -6.80
C TYR A 52 11.37 15.68 -6.39
N ASP A 53 11.66 14.64 -5.60
CA ASP A 53 10.63 13.80 -4.98
C ASP A 53 10.05 14.49 -3.74
N MET A 54 8.76 14.79 -3.79
CA MET A 54 7.99 15.22 -2.61
C MET A 54 7.62 13.99 -1.77
N THR A 55 7.78 14.08 -0.46
CA THR A 55 7.33 13.06 0.48
C THR A 55 6.10 13.57 1.22
N TYR A 56 4.95 12.92 0.99
CA TYR A 56 3.70 13.23 1.69
C TYR A 56 3.66 12.60 3.07
N PHE A 57 4.20 11.40 3.19
CA PHE A 57 4.28 10.67 4.44
C PHE A 57 5.48 9.70 4.39
N SER A 58 6.11 9.48 5.54
CA SER A 58 7.05 8.38 5.74
C SER A 58 7.00 7.92 7.20
N GLY A 59 7.19 6.64 7.43
CA GLY A 59 7.19 6.08 8.77
C GLY A 59 7.71 4.65 8.81
N ASN A 60 8.15 4.23 9.98
CA ASN A 60 8.53 2.86 10.27
C ASN A 60 7.36 2.04 10.82
N TRP A 61 7.58 0.74 11.06
CA TRP A 61 6.54 -0.16 11.56
C TRP A 61 5.84 0.34 12.84
N LYS A 62 6.59 0.92 13.79
CA LYS A 62 6.04 1.39 15.07
C LYS A 62 5.17 2.64 14.88
N GLU A 63 5.62 3.55 14.02
CA GLU A 63 4.89 4.77 13.70
C GLU A 63 3.58 4.45 12.97
N LEU A 64 3.62 3.52 12.01
CA LEU A 64 2.41 3.03 11.34
C LEU A 64 1.45 2.36 12.31
N LYS A 65 1.95 1.52 13.23
CA LYS A 65 1.09 0.91 14.25
C LYS A 65 0.42 1.97 15.12
N SER A 66 1.18 2.94 15.61
CA SER A 66 0.61 4.05 16.40
C SER A 66 -0.46 4.82 15.63
N MET A 67 -0.20 5.11 14.35
CA MET A 67 -1.14 5.79 13.47
C MET A 67 -2.43 4.96 13.30
N THR A 68 -2.33 3.68 12.99
CA THR A 68 -3.49 2.81 12.78
C THR A 68 -4.31 2.60 14.05
N ASP A 69 -3.69 2.56 15.22
CA ASP A 69 -4.37 2.48 16.51
C ASP A 69 -5.22 3.73 16.81
N MET A 70 -4.86 4.87 16.21
CA MET A 70 -5.57 6.15 16.35
C MET A 70 -6.69 6.35 15.32
N LEU A 71 -6.63 5.70 14.17
CA LEU A 71 -7.62 5.87 13.09
C LEU A 71 -9.07 5.72 13.55
N PRO A 72 -9.46 4.72 14.35
CA PRO A 72 -10.86 4.59 14.79
C PRO A 72 -11.35 5.75 15.67
N LYS A 73 -10.44 6.51 16.27
CA LYS A 73 -10.76 7.61 17.18
C LYS A 73 -10.82 8.97 16.48
N HIS A 74 -10.09 9.12 15.40
CA HIS A 74 -9.87 10.42 14.74
C HIS A 74 -10.41 10.48 13.32
N ASN A 75 -10.77 9.34 12.73
CA ASN A 75 -11.32 9.33 11.40
C ASN A 75 -12.84 9.56 11.44
N THR A 76 -13.29 10.64 10.82
CA THR A 76 -14.70 10.99 10.70
C THR A 76 -15.30 10.60 9.35
N ASP A 77 -14.48 10.30 8.36
CA ASP A 77 -14.92 9.79 7.05
C ASP A 77 -14.74 8.26 7.03
N HIS A 78 -15.86 7.55 7.00
CA HIS A 78 -15.91 6.09 6.95
C HIS A 78 -15.99 5.53 5.53
N SER A 79 -15.89 6.38 4.52
CA SER A 79 -15.92 5.99 3.12
C SER A 79 -14.71 5.12 2.77
N PRO A 80 -14.91 3.83 2.43
CA PRO A 80 -13.80 2.90 2.24
C PRO A 80 -13.00 3.19 0.99
N LEU A 81 -11.71 2.91 1.08
CA LEU A 81 -10.83 2.85 -0.09
C LEU A 81 -10.84 1.45 -0.67
N LYS A 82 -10.86 1.34 -2.00
CA LYS A 82 -10.80 0.08 -2.74
C LYS A 82 -9.64 0.11 -3.74
N ARG A 83 -8.72 -0.85 -3.59
CA ARG A 83 -7.50 -0.96 -4.38
C ARG A 83 -7.69 -1.91 -5.55
N HIS A 84 -7.32 -1.44 -6.73
CA HIS A 84 -7.18 -2.26 -7.92
C HIS A 84 -5.68 -2.35 -8.25
N ALA A 85 -5.10 -3.49 -8.01
CA ALA A 85 -3.66 -3.70 -8.11
C ALA A 85 -3.32 -4.75 -9.16
N THR A 86 -2.27 -4.50 -9.93
CA THR A 86 -1.71 -5.46 -10.88
C THR A 86 -0.21 -5.53 -10.70
N VAL A 87 0.30 -6.68 -10.29
CA VAL A 87 1.75 -6.89 -10.14
C VAL A 87 2.39 -6.98 -11.52
N TYR A 88 3.24 -6.01 -11.87
CA TYR A 88 3.95 -5.97 -13.15
C TYR A 88 5.19 -6.85 -13.14
N THR A 89 6.04 -6.68 -12.12
CA THR A 89 7.29 -7.42 -12.01
C THR A 89 7.51 -7.95 -10.60
N VAL A 90 8.18 -9.10 -10.54
CA VAL A 90 8.78 -9.62 -9.29
C VAL A 90 10.16 -10.08 -9.64
N ASP A 91 11.16 -9.45 -9.06
CA ASP A 91 12.58 -9.77 -9.23
C ASP A 91 13.10 -10.44 -7.96
N VAL A 92 13.44 -11.72 -8.09
CA VAL A 92 13.96 -12.52 -6.97
C VAL A 92 15.47 -12.33 -6.88
N GLY A 93 15.95 -11.89 -5.73
CA GLY A 93 17.37 -11.69 -5.47
C GLY A 93 18.18 -13.00 -5.48
N LYS A 94 19.49 -12.86 -5.64
CA LYS A 94 20.42 -14.01 -5.64
C LYS A 94 20.25 -14.80 -4.33
N GLY A 95 20.09 -16.12 -4.45
CA GLY A 95 19.88 -17.02 -3.31
C GLY A 95 18.45 -17.07 -2.78
N GLY A 96 17.47 -16.37 -3.39
CA GLY A 96 16.05 -16.47 -3.07
C GLY A 96 15.64 -15.94 -1.70
N LYS A 97 16.50 -15.16 -1.03
CA LYS A 97 16.25 -14.62 0.33
C LYS A 97 15.61 -13.22 0.35
N SER A 98 15.53 -12.58 -0.80
CA SER A 98 14.92 -11.27 -0.99
C SER A 98 14.22 -11.20 -2.33
N ALA A 99 13.29 -10.25 -2.46
CA ALA A 99 12.67 -9.92 -3.73
C ALA A 99 12.30 -8.43 -3.77
N THR A 100 12.15 -7.91 -4.99
CA THR A 100 11.53 -6.60 -5.24
C THR A 100 10.34 -6.80 -6.16
N ALA A 101 9.35 -5.90 -6.06
CA ALA A 101 8.19 -5.93 -6.93
C ALA A 101 7.76 -4.52 -7.31
N VAL A 102 7.22 -4.41 -8.52
CA VAL A 102 6.52 -3.21 -8.99
C VAL A 102 5.06 -3.59 -9.26
N THR A 103 4.15 -2.87 -8.62
CA THR A 103 2.71 -3.10 -8.75
C THR A 103 2.04 -1.82 -9.21
N SER A 104 1.27 -1.86 -10.29
CA SER A 104 0.36 -0.78 -10.68
C SER A 104 -0.78 -0.70 -9.71
N LEU A 105 -1.18 0.50 -9.33
CA LEU A 105 -2.18 0.77 -8.32
C LEU A 105 -3.16 1.85 -8.76
N VAL A 106 -4.44 1.53 -8.70
CA VAL A 106 -5.53 2.50 -8.73
C VAL A 106 -6.34 2.33 -7.46
N VAL A 107 -6.67 3.42 -6.79
CA VAL A 107 -7.49 3.42 -5.59
C VAL A 107 -8.72 4.27 -5.84
N TYR A 108 -9.88 3.70 -5.57
CA TYR A 108 -11.16 4.39 -5.54
C TYR A 108 -11.63 4.57 -4.10
N GLN A 109 -12.33 5.67 -3.84
CA GLN A 109 -13.10 5.87 -2.62
C GLN A 109 -14.58 5.68 -2.94
N ASN A 110 -15.23 4.77 -2.22
CA ASN A 110 -16.67 4.61 -2.29
C ASN A 110 -17.32 5.53 -1.25
N MET A 111 -18.09 6.50 -1.71
CA MET A 111 -18.66 7.54 -0.85
C MET A 111 -19.81 6.97 -0.03
N LEU A 112 -19.66 6.95 1.29
CA LEU A 112 -20.69 6.55 2.24
C LEU A 112 -21.18 7.72 3.08
N ASP A 113 -20.26 8.64 3.44
CA ASP A 113 -20.51 9.75 4.34
C ASP A 113 -20.35 11.09 3.63
N GLY A 114 -21.07 12.09 4.10
CA GLY A 114 -20.98 13.46 3.63
C GLY A 114 -22.25 14.25 3.93
N ILE A 115 -22.24 15.55 3.68
CA ILE A 115 -23.38 16.44 3.90
C ILE A 115 -24.61 16.00 3.08
N ASN A 116 -24.36 15.40 1.91
CA ASN A 116 -25.39 14.87 1.00
C ASN A 116 -25.31 13.36 0.88
N SER A 117 -25.05 12.66 1.97
CA SER A 117 -24.82 11.19 1.96
C SER A 117 -25.93 10.39 1.25
N HIS A 118 -27.19 10.86 1.32
CA HIS A 118 -28.32 10.22 0.64
C HIS A 118 -28.32 10.45 -0.89
N ILE A 119 -27.56 11.42 -1.40
CA ILE A 119 -27.39 11.70 -2.84
C ILE A 119 -26.11 11.04 -3.35
N ASP A 120 -25.03 11.19 -2.60
CA ASP A 120 -23.68 10.80 -3.04
C ASP A 120 -23.31 9.37 -2.61
N ALA A 121 -24.14 8.75 -1.76
CA ALA A 121 -23.90 7.38 -1.27
C ALA A 121 -23.84 6.38 -2.42
N GLY A 122 -22.74 5.62 -2.47
CA GLY A 122 -22.49 4.63 -3.51
C GLY A 122 -21.74 5.16 -4.73
N GLU A 123 -21.49 6.47 -4.85
CA GLU A 123 -20.58 7.00 -5.86
C GLU A 123 -19.14 6.57 -5.59
N ASN A 124 -18.40 6.34 -6.67
CA ASN A 124 -16.98 6.00 -6.61
C ASN A 124 -16.17 7.15 -7.18
N HIS A 125 -15.30 7.69 -6.36
CA HIS A 125 -14.35 8.72 -6.75
C HIS A 125 -12.95 8.13 -6.92
N LEU A 126 -12.28 8.49 -8.00
CA LEU A 126 -10.85 8.18 -8.16
C LEU A 126 -10.07 8.89 -7.05
N PHE A 127 -9.43 8.12 -6.16
CA PHE A 127 -8.67 8.65 -5.05
C PHE A 127 -7.21 8.90 -5.43
N LEU A 128 -6.56 7.91 -6.07
CA LEU A 128 -5.20 8.05 -6.61
C LEU A 128 -4.91 7.02 -7.71
N VAL A 129 -3.91 7.36 -8.53
CA VAL A 129 -3.21 6.44 -9.42
C VAL A 129 -1.73 6.48 -9.07
N GLY A 130 -1.09 5.32 -9.02
CA GLY A 130 0.32 5.22 -8.68
C GLY A 130 0.86 3.80 -8.78
N ARG A 131 1.94 3.56 -8.05
CA ARG A 131 2.60 2.25 -7.99
C ARG A 131 3.05 1.96 -6.57
N TYR A 132 3.05 0.67 -6.21
CA TYR A 132 3.88 0.17 -5.13
C TYR A 132 5.25 -0.22 -5.67
N ILE A 133 6.28 0.25 -5.01
CA ILE A 133 7.66 -0.19 -5.18
C ILE A 133 8.04 -0.90 -3.87
N ASP A 134 7.98 -2.22 -3.91
CA ASP A 134 8.06 -3.05 -2.72
C ASP A 134 9.40 -3.80 -2.64
N LYS A 135 9.89 -3.99 -1.40
CA LYS A 135 10.99 -4.90 -1.09
C LYS A 135 10.52 -5.93 -0.08
N PHE A 136 11.00 -7.16 -0.26
CA PHE A 136 10.62 -8.30 0.55
C PHE A 136 11.83 -9.03 1.11
N LYS A 137 11.67 -9.56 2.31
CA LYS A 137 12.50 -10.60 2.90
C LYS A 137 11.77 -11.93 2.79
N ILE A 138 12.46 -12.96 2.34
CA ILE A 138 11.91 -14.29 2.13
C ILE A 138 12.36 -15.19 3.28
N ASN A 139 11.39 -15.77 3.97
CA ASN A 139 11.59 -16.70 5.08
C ASN A 139 10.87 -18.01 4.77
N GLY A 140 11.63 -19.04 4.39
CA GLY A 140 11.04 -20.33 3.96
C GLY A 140 10.10 -20.15 2.77
N ALA A 141 8.81 -20.45 2.98
CA ALA A 141 7.78 -20.32 1.93
C ALA A 141 7.05 -18.97 1.92
N GLY A 142 7.35 -18.05 2.86
CA GLY A 142 6.65 -16.79 3.03
C GLY A 142 7.48 -15.56 2.62
N ALA A 143 6.79 -14.49 2.26
CA ALA A 143 7.38 -13.18 1.98
C ALA A 143 6.89 -12.16 3.00
N LYS A 144 7.81 -11.36 3.57
CA LYS A 144 7.49 -10.25 4.47
C LYS A 144 7.90 -8.94 3.83
N LEU A 145 7.02 -7.94 3.86
CA LEU A 145 7.33 -6.59 3.43
C LEU A 145 8.38 -5.96 4.35
N VAL A 146 9.49 -5.48 3.77
CA VAL A 146 10.51 -4.69 4.48
C VAL A 146 10.51 -3.24 4.05
N ARG A 147 9.95 -2.93 2.88
CA ARG A 147 9.74 -1.58 2.41
C ARG A 147 8.59 -1.53 1.43
N ARG A 148 7.74 -0.50 1.56
CA ARG A 148 6.79 -0.10 0.54
C ARG A 148 6.92 1.40 0.27
N GLU A 149 7.18 1.76 -0.96
CA GLU A 149 7.07 3.13 -1.43
C GLU A 149 5.85 3.22 -2.34
N VAL A 150 4.86 4.03 -1.94
CA VAL A 150 3.72 4.38 -2.77
C VAL A 150 4.13 5.58 -3.62
N ARG A 151 4.36 5.37 -4.90
CA ARG A 151 4.73 6.42 -5.83
C ARG A 151 3.50 6.91 -6.58
N LEU A 152 3.08 8.14 -6.28
CA LEU A 152 1.88 8.74 -6.85
C LEU A 152 2.16 9.28 -8.25
N GLU A 153 1.35 8.87 -9.23
CA GLU A 153 1.32 9.46 -10.56
C GLU A 153 0.36 10.65 -10.63
N THR A 154 -0.70 10.64 -9.82
CA THR A 154 -1.65 11.75 -9.70
C THR A 154 -1.06 12.99 -9.04
N ARG A 155 0.10 12.91 -8.40
CA ARG A 155 0.81 14.01 -7.73
C ARG A 155 -0.03 14.77 -6.70
N ARG A 156 -1.19 14.23 -6.33
CA ARG A 156 -2.13 14.83 -5.40
C ARG A 156 -2.67 13.77 -4.46
N LEU A 157 -2.75 14.10 -3.19
CA LEU A 157 -3.39 13.30 -2.16
C LEU A 157 -4.43 14.19 -1.47
N ASP A 158 -5.68 14.10 -1.93
CA ASP A 158 -6.74 15.05 -1.59
C ASP A 158 -7.21 14.98 -0.15
N LYS A 159 -7.26 13.78 0.40
CA LYS A 159 -7.76 13.56 1.75
C LYS A 159 -6.76 12.74 2.52
N GLY A 160 -6.22 13.36 3.55
CA GLY A 160 -5.60 12.69 4.65
C GLY A 160 -4.41 11.79 4.32
N SER A 161 -3.24 12.31 4.57
CA SER A 161 -2.02 11.52 4.80
C SER A 161 -2.18 10.46 5.92
N HIS A 162 -3.38 10.29 6.46
CA HIS A 162 -3.65 9.40 7.60
C HIS A 162 -3.95 7.97 7.19
N TRP A 163 -4.29 7.74 5.93
CA TRP A 163 -4.56 6.40 5.41
C TRP A 163 -3.27 5.73 4.96
N ILE A 164 -3.11 4.46 5.31
CA ILE A 164 -2.14 3.60 4.63
C ILE A 164 -2.71 3.29 3.24
N ILE A 165 -1.97 3.68 2.22
CA ILE A 165 -2.34 3.44 0.83
C ILE A 165 -1.89 2.03 0.41
#